data_ff8d4b30bc6a71497d801ad6b9077234
#
_entry.id   ff8d4b30bc6a71497d801ad6b9077234
#
_cell.length_a   1.000
_cell.length_b   1.000
_cell.length_c   1.000
_cell.angle_alpha   90.00
_cell.angle_beta   90.00
_cell.angle_gamma   90.00
#
_symmetry.space_group_name_H-M   'P 1'
#
loop_
_entity.id
_entity.type
_entity.pdbx_description
1 polymer ?
#
loop_
_entity_poly.entity_id
_entity_poly.type
_entity_poly.pdbx_seq_one_letter_code
_entity_poly.pdbx_strand_id
1 'polypeptide(L)'
;MVTYKIIYDITQDAYNWYNSLNNFGGIKKLKNVQDIEVAEKIIGLNFSEAKKILIPYLEERNIQIEMTPERFKQIMSDELNEKFELAIRRLEEVTEHPLAIKDCAKNRAKEIHKISPDAVSPSEDLLFLITTFPAMIVYYEEGVIFTYAKIDNELWGMPLDGILHELMHFQTNYYYRENPDSVVSSLSRGEYYILKESLTALLDESWEPIMTLPDASYPEFQDFRNKLHEHYSKNHDFDKLMEYGAKEVKNYKM
;
A
#
# COMPACT_ATOMS: atom_id res chain seq x y z
N MET A 1 17.53 -1.14 -12.30
CA MET A 1 16.90 -2.25 -11.55
C MET A 1 16.53 -1.70 -10.18
N VAL A 2 15.26 -1.78 -9.81
CA VAL A 2 14.75 -1.33 -8.50
C VAL A 2 15.18 -2.35 -7.44
N THR A 3 15.81 -1.88 -6.37
CA THR A 3 16.21 -2.73 -5.25
C THR A 3 15.18 -2.65 -4.14
N TYR A 4 14.95 -3.78 -3.45
CA TYR A 4 14.02 -3.84 -2.34
C TYR A 4 14.53 -4.74 -1.22
N LYS A 5 13.97 -4.53 -0.02
CA LYS A 5 14.20 -5.39 1.14
C LYS A 5 12.90 -5.74 1.81
N ILE A 6 12.78 -6.98 2.23
CA ILE A 6 11.62 -7.49 2.98
C ILE A 6 12.03 -7.66 4.43
N ILE A 7 11.31 -7.03 5.35
CA ILE A 7 11.58 -7.09 6.79
C ILE A 7 10.29 -7.42 7.54
N TYR A 8 10.39 -8.31 8.52
CA TYR A 8 9.47 -8.38 9.63
C TYR A 8 10.17 -7.89 10.89
N ASP A 9 9.58 -6.91 11.54
CA ASP A 9 9.98 -6.40 12.85
C ASP A 9 8.71 -6.17 13.68
N ILE A 10 8.63 -6.83 14.82
CA ILE A 10 7.41 -6.80 15.65
C ILE A 10 7.10 -5.40 16.19
N THR A 11 8.12 -4.55 16.37
CA THR A 11 7.91 -3.16 16.78
C THR A 11 7.30 -2.33 15.66
N GLN A 12 7.74 -2.56 14.43
CA GLN A 12 7.15 -1.91 13.24
C GLN A 12 5.72 -2.41 13.02
N ASP A 13 5.47 -3.72 13.18
CA ASP A 13 4.11 -4.26 13.09
C ASP A 13 3.21 -3.66 14.17
N ALA A 14 3.65 -3.62 15.41
CA ALA A 14 2.91 -2.94 16.50
C ALA A 14 2.65 -1.46 16.20
N TYR A 15 3.60 -0.76 15.59
CA TYR A 15 3.39 0.63 15.17
C TYR A 15 2.35 0.74 14.05
N ASN A 16 2.36 -0.17 13.09
CA ASN A 16 1.35 -0.20 12.03
C ASN A 16 -0.06 -0.45 12.59
N TRP A 17 -0.21 -1.38 13.53
CA TRP A 17 -1.46 -1.60 14.28
C TRP A 17 -1.92 -0.31 14.97
N TYR A 18 -1.05 0.29 15.75
CA TYR A 18 -1.33 1.53 16.49
C TYR A 18 -1.77 2.66 15.55
N ASN A 19 -1.02 2.88 14.48
CA ASN A 19 -1.27 3.96 13.53
C ASN A 19 -2.58 3.73 12.76
N SER A 20 -2.83 2.50 12.30
CA SER A 20 -4.06 2.13 11.61
C SER A 20 -5.30 2.36 12.48
N LEU A 21 -5.23 2.02 13.75
CA LEU A 21 -6.36 2.15 14.67
C LEU A 21 -6.63 3.60 15.09
N ASN A 22 -5.59 4.37 15.36
CA ASN A 22 -5.75 5.73 15.88
C ASN A 22 -5.94 6.79 14.79
N ASN A 23 -5.35 6.59 13.60
CA ASN A 23 -5.33 7.62 12.56
C ASN A 23 -6.17 7.29 11.32
N PHE A 24 -6.47 6.00 11.06
CA PHE A 24 -7.15 5.58 9.84
C PHE A 24 -8.46 4.82 10.06
N GLY A 25 -8.98 4.79 11.30
CA GLY A 25 -10.25 4.12 11.61
C GLY A 25 -10.21 2.61 11.36
N GLY A 26 -9.05 2.01 11.49
CA GLY A 26 -8.74 0.62 11.13
C GLY A 26 -9.53 -0.45 11.90
N ILE A 27 -10.18 -0.09 13.01
CA ILE A 27 -11.00 -1.04 13.78
C ILE A 27 -12.09 -1.71 12.93
N LYS A 28 -12.61 -1.02 11.93
CA LYS A 28 -13.62 -1.55 10.99
C LYS A 28 -13.09 -2.66 10.07
N LYS A 29 -11.77 -2.79 9.96
CA LYS A 29 -11.11 -3.83 9.16
C LYS A 29 -10.87 -5.11 9.95
N LEU A 30 -10.97 -5.06 11.26
CA LEU A 30 -10.78 -6.23 12.13
C LEU A 30 -12.04 -7.09 12.14
N LYS A 31 -11.86 -8.38 11.92
CA LYS A 31 -12.95 -9.38 11.94
C LYS A 31 -12.85 -10.31 13.15
N ASN A 32 -11.64 -10.50 13.67
CA ASN A 32 -11.40 -11.36 14.83
C ASN A 32 -11.77 -10.64 16.13
N VAL A 33 -12.49 -11.31 17.02
CA VAL A 33 -12.94 -10.75 18.31
C VAL A 33 -11.76 -10.34 19.19
N GLN A 34 -10.70 -11.15 19.25
CA GLN A 34 -9.52 -10.84 20.06
C GLN A 34 -8.78 -9.61 19.51
N ASP A 35 -8.68 -9.48 18.18
CA ASP A 35 -8.11 -8.31 17.52
C ASP A 35 -8.89 -7.03 17.89
N ILE A 36 -10.24 -7.10 17.92
CA ILE A 36 -11.12 -5.99 18.29
C ILE A 36 -10.93 -5.63 19.77
N GLU A 37 -10.91 -6.61 20.67
CA GLU A 37 -10.72 -6.38 22.11
C GLU A 37 -9.37 -5.71 22.41
N VAL A 38 -8.34 -6.07 21.69
CA VAL A 38 -7.02 -5.45 21.83
C VAL A 38 -7.03 -4.04 21.24
N ALA A 39 -7.66 -3.84 20.08
CA ALA A 39 -7.81 -2.53 19.46
C ALA A 39 -8.52 -1.53 20.40
N GLU A 40 -9.60 -1.94 21.05
CA GLU A 40 -10.34 -1.11 22.00
C GLU A 40 -9.48 -0.67 23.21
N LYS A 41 -8.53 -1.51 23.64
CA LYS A 41 -7.61 -1.19 24.73
C LYS A 41 -6.54 -0.17 24.36
N ILE A 42 -6.19 -0.02 23.08
CA ILE A 42 -5.08 0.82 22.65
C ILE A 42 -5.51 2.12 21.97
N ILE A 43 -6.77 2.23 21.53
CA ILE A 43 -7.29 3.46 20.94
C ILE A 43 -7.20 4.59 21.97
N GLY A 44 -6.62 5.72 21.59
CA GLY A 44 -6.42 6.89 22.43
C GLY A 44 -5.18 6.85 23.34
N LEU A 45 -4.45 5.73 23.41
CA LEU A 45 -3.15 5.69 24.09
C LEU A 45 -2.07 6.35 23.21
N ASN A 46 -0.94 6.70 23.82
CA ASN A 46 0.27 6.98 23.04
C ASN A 46 0.97 5.66 22.65
N PHE A 47 1.88 5.73 21.66
CA PHE A 47 2.52 4.51 21.14
C PHE A 47 3.34 3.76 22.21
N SER A 48 4.00 4.47 23.15
CA SER A 48 4.78 3.81 24.19
C SER A 48 3.93 2.96 25.14
N GLU A 49 2.70 3.37 25.39
CA GLU A 49 1.71 2.62 26.20
C GLU A 49 1.09 1.49 25.38
N ALA A 50 0.66 1.78 24.15
CA ALA A 50 0.07 0.81 23.23
C ALA A 50 1.05 -0.35 22.92
N LYS A 51 2.33 -0.05 22.74
CA LYS A 51 3.39 -1.03 22.50
C LYS A 51 3.47 -2.12 23.57
N LYS A 52 3.25 -1.77 24.84
CA LYS A 52 3.30 -2.74 25.96
C LYS A 52 2.16 -3.76 25.91
N ILE A 53 1.08 -3.42 25.22
CA ILE A 53 -0.07 -4.30 25.01
C ILE A 53 0.07 -5.07 23.70
N LEU A 54 0.46 -4.36 22.63
CA LEU A 54 0.52 -4.92 21.29
C LEU A 54 1.61 -5.97 21.10
N ILE A 55 2.83 -5.74 21.59
CA ILE A 55 3.92 -6.67 21.35
C ILE A 55 3.61 -8.07 21.92
N PRO A 56 3.25 -8.23 23.23
CA PRO A 56 2.89 -9.54 23.74
C PRO A 56 1.73 -10.20 23.01
N TYR A 57 0.73 -9.41 22.61
CA TYR A 57 -0.40 -9.90 21.83
C TYR A 57 0.03 -10.44 20.46
N LEU A 58 0.84 -9.69 19.73
CA LEU A 58 1.30 -10.08 18.39
C LEU A 58 2.23 -11.29 18.45
N GLU A 59 3.08 -11.40 19.47
CA GLU A 59 3.91 -12.58 19.71
C GLU A 59 3.05 -13.84 19.89
N GLU A 60 2.03 -13.78 20.75
CA GLU A 60 1.11 -14.90 20.99
C GLU A 60 0.31 -15.24 19.73
N ARG A 61 -0.23 -14.24 19.05
CA ARG A 61 -0.99 -14.39 17.81
C ARG A 61 -0.17 -15.06 16.72
N ASN A 62 1.07 -14.62 16.52
CA ASN A 62 1.96 -15.20 15.50
C ASN A 62 2.25 -16.68 15.76
N ILE A 63 2.39 -17.11 17.03
CA ILE A 63 2.53 -18.51 17.39
C ILE A 63 1.26 -19.30 17.03
N GLN A 64 0.08 -18.78 17.36
CA GLN A 64 -1.20 -19.44 17.11
C GLN A 64 -1.48 -19.70 15.62
N ILE A 65 -1.05 -18.80 14.75
CA ILE A 65 -1.26 -18.91 13.30
C ILE A 65 -0.10 -19.62 12.57
N GLU A 66 0.87 -20.14 13.32
CA GLU A 66 2.09 -20.81 12.80
C GLU A 66 2.85 -19.96 11.76
N MET A 67 2.73 -18.64 11.86
CA MET A 67 3.36 -17.71 10.92
C MET A 67 4.63 -17.14 11.55
N THR A 68 5.76 -17.72 11.20
CA THR A 68 7.06 -17.16 11.57
C THR A 68 7.46 -16.03 10.60
N PRO A 69 8.27 -15.07 11.06
CA PRO A 69 8.83 -14.03 10.20
C PRO A 69 9.54 -14.59 8.97
N GLU A 70 10.22 -15.71 9.11
CA GLU A 70 10.96 -16.40 8.05
C GLU A 70 10.00 -16.94 6.98
N ARG A 71 8.89 -17.54 7.39
CA ARG A 71 7.86 -18.05 6.46
C ARG A 71 7.21 -16.93 5.64
N PHE A 72 6.90 -15.79 6.26
CA PHE A 72 6.40 -14.62 5.54
C PHE A 72 7.40 -14.11 4.52
N LYS A 73 8.66 -13.90 4.95
CA LYS A 73 9.72 -13.46 4.05
C LYS A 73 9.89 -14.40 2.87
N GLN A 74 9.82 -15.71 3.10
CA GLN A 74 9.97 -16.71 2.05
C GLN A 74 8.85 -16.61 1.03
N ILE A 75 7.59 -16.58 1.46
CA ILE A 75 6.44 -16.45 0.55
C ILE A 75 6.56 -15.19 -0.32
N MET A 76 6.87 -14.05 0.28
CA MET A 76 7.05 -12.80 -0.45
C MET A 76 8.26 -12.84 -1.39
N SER A 77 9.38 -13.39 -0.93
CA SER A 77 10.60 -13.46 -1.74
C SER A 77 10.41 -14.34 -2.96
N ASP A 78 9.76 -15.47 -2.83
CA ASP A 78 9.51 -16.39 -3.95
C ASP A 78 8.65 -15.70 -5.02
N GLU A 79 7.59 -15.02 -4.61
CA GLU A 79 6.72 -14.29 -5.54
C GLU A 79 7.41 -13.09 -6.18
N LEU A 80 8.07 -12.25 -5.38
CA LEU A 80 8.71 -11.03 -5.88
C LEU A 80 9.91 -11.33 -6.77
N ASN A 81 10.72 -12.35 -6.46
CA ASN A 81 11.89 -12.71 -7.28
C ASN A 81 11.51 -13.07 -8.72
N GLU A 82 10.35 -13.66 -8.94
CA GLU A 82 9.91 -14.07 -10.27
C GLU A 82 9.23 -12.93 -11.07
N LYS A 83 8.46 -12.09 -10.38
CA LYS A 83 7.51 -11.20 -11.04
C LYS A 83 7.77 -9.71 -10.84
N PHE A 84 8.50 -9.31 -9.80
CA PHE A 84 8.60 -7.90 -9.40
C PHE A 84 9.20 -7.00 -10.49
N GLU A 85 10.29 -7.43 -11.13
CA GLU A 85 10.92 -6.63 -12.20
C GLU A 85 10.01 -6.47 -13.41
N LEU A 86 9.25 -7.52 -13.75
CA LEU A 86 8.26 -7.46 -14.82
C LEU A 86 7.11 -6.53 -14.45
N ALA A 87 6.66 -6.58 -13.20
CA ALA A 87 5.61 -5.72 -12.67
C ALA A 87 6.01 -4.24 -12.72
N ILE A 88 7.24 -3.90 -12.31
CA ILE A 88 7.74 -2.53 -12.40
C ILE A 88 7.77 -2.04 -13.84
N ARG A 89 8.34 -2.83 -14.76
CA ARG A 89 8.37 -2.45 -16.19
C ARG A 89 6.95 -2.21 -16.74
N ARG A 90 6.01 -3.09 -16.40
CA ARG A 90 4.63 -2.93 -16.84
C ARG A 90 3.97 -1.69 -16.26
N LEU A 91 4.25 -1.36 -14.98
CA LEU A 91 3.76 -0.15 -14.34
C LEU A 91 4.32 1.11 -15.02
N GLU A 92 5.61 1.12 -15.33
CA GLU A 92 6.26 2.22 -16.06
C GLU A 92 5.70 2.38 -17.49
N GLU A 93 5.39 1.28 -18.16
CA GLU A 93 4.72 1.31 -19.48
C GLU A 93 3.31 1.90 -19.38
N VAL A 94 2.51 1.46 -18.41
CA VAL A 94 1.11 1.92 -18.23
C VAL A 94 1.05 3.39 -17.81
N THR A 95 1.96 3.82 -16.94
CA THR A 95 1.98 5.20 -16.44
C THR A 95 2.83 6.15 -17.28
N GLU A 96 3.58 5.63 -18.27
CA GLU A 96 4.51 6.38 -19.12
C GLU A 96 5.62 7.13 -18.34
N HIS A 97 5.83 6.74 -17.08
CA HIS A 97 6.81 7.36 -16.19
C HIS A 97 7.66 6.29 -15.49
N PRO A 98 8.96 6.57 -15.24
CA PRO A 98 9.78 5.74 -14.37
C PRO A 98 9.17 5.61 -12.97
N LEU A 99 9.43 4.50 -12.28
CA LEU A 99 8.90 4.31 -10.93
C LEU A 99 9.36 5.45 -9.99
N ALA A 100 8.41 6.04 -9.29
CA ALA A 100 8.56 7.24 -8.45
C ALA A 100 9.20 6.93 -7.08
N ILE A 101 10.48 6.51 -7.07
CA ILE A 101 11.22 6.12 -5.86
C ILE A 101 12.46 6.98 -5.59
N LYS A 102 12.59 8.11 -6.27
CA LYS A 102 13.75 9.00 -6.13
C LYS A 102 13.91 9.49 -4.68
N ASP A 103 15.13 9.31 -4.14
CA ASP A 103 15.52 9.75 -2.81
C ASP A 103 14.75 9.11 -1.62
N CYS A 104 13.89 8.14 -1.86
CA CYS A 104 13.14 7.44 -0.81
C CYS A 104 14.05 6.88 0.30
N ALA A 105 15.15 6.23 -0.05
CA ALA A 105 16.09 5.68 0.92
C ALA A 105 16.67 6.73 1.87
N LYS A 106 16.93 7.95 1.37
CA LYS A 106 17.44 9.07 2.19
C LYS A 106 16.38 9.59 3.16
N ASN A 107 15.13 9.66 2.74
CA ASN A 107 14.04 10.13 3.57
C ASN A 107 13.70 9.10 4.65
N ARG A 108 13.74 7.82 4.31
CA ARG A 108 13.50 6.68 5.20
C ARG A 108 14.39 6.72 6.44
N ALA A 109 15.68 6.99 6.27
CA ALA A 109 16.62 7.05 7.37
C ALA A 109 16.25 8.10 8.42
N LYS A 110 15.48 9.15 8.06
CA LYS A 110 15.06 10.21 8.98
C LYS A 110 13.83 9.84 9.80
N GLU A 111 12.87 9.12 9.23
CA GLU A 111 11.55 8.91 9.82
C GLU A 111 11.38 7.51 10.44
N ILE A 112 11.60 6.45 9.69
CA ILE A 112 11.39 5.07 10.19
C ILE A 112 12.45 4.68 11.22
N HIS A 113 13.66 5.20 11.09
CA HIS A 113 14.73 4.98 12.06
C HIS A 113 14.35 5.37 13.50
N LYS A 114 13.45 6.35 13.68
CA LYS A 114 12.93 6.74 15.01
C LYS A 114 12.11 5.65 15.70
N ILE A 115 11.51 4.74 14.93
CA ILE A 115 10.61 3.70 15.44
C ILE A 115 11.38 2.43 15.75
N SER A 116 12.23 1.99 14.83
CA SER A 116 13.08 0.82 14.98
C SER A 116 14.40 1.03 14.22
N PRO A 117 15.43 1.58 14.88
CA PRO A 117 16.72 1.91 14.25
C PRO A 117 17.39 0.71 13.57
N ASP A 118 17.20 -0.50 14.12
CA ASP A 118 17.87 -1.70 13.65
C ASP A 118 17.13 -2.38 12.46
N ALA A 119 15.88 -2.02 12.23
CA ALA A 119 15.05 -2.64 11.19
C ALA A 119 15.33 -2.09 9.77
N VAL A 120 15.96 -0.92 9.66
CA VAL A 120 16.03 -0.17 8.40
C VAL A 120 17.42 -0.21 7.79
N SER A 121 17.54 -0.74 6.57
CA SER A 121 18.69 -0.52 5.70
C SER A 121 18.39 0.66 4.77
N PRO A 122 19.21 1.70 4.76
CA PRO A 122 18.98 2.86 3.89
C PRO A 122 19.39 2.65 2.44
N SER A 123 19.90 1.48 2.07
CA SER A 123 20.52 1.26 0.75
C SER A 123 19.54 0.84 -0.34
N GLU A 124 18.43 0.22 0.01
CA GLU A 124 17.44 -0.26 -0.94
C GLU A 124 16.45 0.85 -1.33
N ASP A 125 15.95 0.80 -2.58
CA ASP A 125 14.99 1.77 -3.10
C ASP A 125 13.64 1.66 -2.39
N LEU A 126 13.16 0.44 -2.19
CA LEU A 126 11.89 0.14 -1.51
C LEU A 126 12.10 -0.73 -0.27
N LEU A 127 11.24 -0.54 0.72
CA LEU A 127 11.19 -1.35 1.92
C LEU A 127 9.79 -1.92 2.11
N PHE A 128 9.67 -3.24 2.07
CA PHE A 128 8.44 -3.97 2.40
C PHE A 128 8.49 -4.41 3.86
N LEU A 129 7.63 -3.81 4.67
CA LEU A 129 7.47 -4.19 6.07
C LEU A 129 6.25 -5.10 6.20
N ILE A 130 6.48 -6.33 6.63
CA ILE A 130 5.40 -7.28 6.84
C ILE A 130 4.60 -6.85 8.08
N THR A 131 3.28 -6.79 7.94
CA THR A 131 2.36 -6.51 9.04
C THR A 131 1.32 -7.60 9.16
N THR A 132 0.86 -7.84 10.38
CA THR A 132 -0.29 -8.72 10.67
C THR A 132 -1.60 -7.95 10.72
N PHE A 133 -1.58 -6.62 10.61
CA PHE A 133 -2.79 -5.80 10.50
C PHE A 133 -3.42 -5.95 9.10
N PRO A 134 -4.74 -6.15 8.99
CA PRO A 134 -5.40 -6.40 7.71
C PRO A 134 -5.58 -5.13 6.86
N ALA A 135 -4.53 -4.35 6.69
CA ALA A 135 -4.48 -3.21 5.78
C ALA A 135 -3.03 -2.89 5.41
N MET A 136 -2.83 -2.47 4.19
CA MET A 136 -1.58 -1.86 3.76
C MET A 136 -1.53 -0.40 4.16
N ILE A 137 -0.37 0.07 4.55
CA ILE A 137 -0.08 1.50 4.77
C ILE A 137 1.20 1.82 4.01
N VAL A 138 1.20 2.99 3.37
CA VAL A 138 2.30 3.43 2.54
C VAL A 138 2.84 4.76 3.01
N TYR A 139 4.13 4.84 3.04
CA TYR A 139 4.89 6.07 3.24
C TYR A 139 5.63 6.38 1.94
N TYR A 140 5.03 7.21 1.11
CA TYR A 140 5.51 7.48 -0.26
C TYR A 140 6.91 8.10 -0.28
N GLU A 141 7.16 9.11 0.57
CA GLU A 141 8.44 9.81 0.61
C GLU A 141 9.58 8.91 1.08
N GLU A 142 9.29 7.91 1.92
CA GLU A 142 10.25 6.96 2.48
C GLU A 142 10.41 5.69 1.64
N GLY A 143 9.55 5.45 0.68
CA GLY A 143 9.54 4.22 -0.11
C GLY A 143 9.24 2.98 0.75
N VAL A 144 8.30 3.11 1.69
CA VAL A 144 7.94 2.04 2.62
C VAL A 144 6.50 1.61 2.40
N ILE A 145 6.31 0.32 2.22
CA ILE A 145 5.00 -0.31 2.09
C ILE A 145 4.86 -1.34 3.21
N PHE A 146 3.87 -1.14 4.09
CA PHE A 146 3.43 -2.17 5.00
C PHE A 146 2.51 -3.12 4.24
N THR A 147 2.98 -4.31 4.00
CA THR A 147 2.22 -5.37 3.33
C THR A 147 1.76 -6.40 4.36
N TYR A 148 0.46 -6.69 4.38
CA TYR A 148 -0.04 -7.65 5.34
C TYR A 148 0.17 -9.08 4.88
N ALA A 149 0.45 -9.93 5.86
CA ALA A 149 0.52 -11.34 5.64
C ALA A 149 -0.89 -11.94 5.60
N LYS A 150 -1.20 -12.68 4.54
CA LYS A 150 -2.46 -13.41 4.42
C LYS A 150 -2.51 -14.50 5.49
N ILE A 151 -3.44 -14.36 6.44
CA ILE A 151 -3.57 -15.28 7.57
C ILE A 151 -4.66 -16.32 7.33
N ASP A 152 -5.68 -15.98 6.53
CA ASP A 152 -6.84 -16.82 6.26
C ASP A 152 -7.01 -17.13 4.77
N ASN A 153 -7.74 -18.22 4.44
CA ASN A 153 -8.12 -18.59 3.07
C ASN A 153 -9.09 -17.60 2.40
N GLU A 154 -9.25 -16.40 2.93
CA GLU A 154 -10.02 -15.35 2.27
C GLU A 154 -9.23 -14.85 1.04
N LEU A 155 -9.97 -14.64 -0.06
CA LEU A 155 -9.51 -14.23 -1.39
C LEU A 155 -9.03 -12.75 -1.39
N TRP A 156 -7.97 -12.47 -0.67
CA TRP A 156 -7.16 -11.29 -0.94
C TRP A 156 -6.06 -11.75 -1.91
N GLY A 157 -5.75 -10.98 -2.93
CA GLY A 157 -4.69 -11.30 -3.88
C GLY A 157 -3.35 -11.64 -3.22
N MET A 158 -2.40 -12.07 -4.00
CA MET A 158 -1.02 -12.29 -3.51
C MET A 158 -0.40 -10.96 -3.04
N PRO A 159 0.65 -10.95 -2.21
CA PRO A 159 1.31 -9.72 -1.77
C PRO A 159 1.67 -8.76 -2.91
N LEU A 160 2.08 -9.27 -4.06
CA LEU A 160 2.41 -8.46 -5.24
C LEU A 160 1.20 -7.68 -5.77
N ASP A 161 0.00 -8.26 -5.74
CA ASP A 161 -1.22 -7.58 -6.20
C ASP A 161 -1.47 -6.30 -5.38
N GLY A 162 -1.36 -6.41 -4.05
CA GLY A 162 -1.47 -5.25 -3.16
C GLY A 162 -0.30 -4.27 -3.28
N ILE A 163 0.93 -4.76 -3.47
CA ILE A 163 2.10 -3.90 -3.70
C ILE A 163 1.92 -3.09 -4.99
N LEU A 164 1.43 -3.68 -6.06
CA LEU A 164 1.15 -2.97 -7.32
C LEU A 164 0.08 -1.89 -7.16
N HIS A 165 -0.99 -2.17 -6.41
CA HIS A 165 -1.97 -1.17 -6.03
C HIS A 165 -1.30 0.05 -5.38
N GLU A 166 -0.43 -0.17 -4.41
CA GLU A 166 0.26 0.90 -3.72
C GLU A 166 1.31 1.60 -4.60
N LEU A 167 2.01 0.87 -5.46
CA LEU A 167 2.96 1.47 -6.41
C LEU A 167 2.25 2.37 -7.44
N MET A 168 1.04 2.05 -7.86
CA MET A 168 0.21 2.95 -8.67
C MET A 168 -0.04 4.27 -7.93
N HIS A 169 -0.25 4.21 -6.62
CA HIS A 169 -0.37 5.42 -5.80
C HIS A 169 0.93 6.22 -5.68
N PHE A 170 2.10 5.58 -5.69
CA PHE A 170 3.40 6.28 -5.78
C PHE A 170 3.47 7.12 -7.04
N GLN A 171 3.15 6.53 -8.20
CA GLN A 171 3.16 7.23 -9.48
C GLN A 171 2.22 8.45 -9.45
N THR A 172 0.97 8.25 -9.02
CA THR A 172 -0.03 9.31 -8.99
C THR A 172 0.32 10.41 -7.99
N ASN A 173 0.90 10.06 -6.83
CA ASN A 173 1.31 11.05 -5.85
C ASN A 173 2.47 11.90 -6.37
N TYR A 174 3.54 11.26 -6.82
CA TYR A 174 4.77 11.95 -7.19
C TYR A 174 4.62 12.80 -8.46
N TYR A 175 4.11 12.22 -9.54
CA TYR A 175 4.04 12.91 -10.83
C TYR A 175 2.91 13.91 -10.92
N TYR A 176 1.85 13.76 -10.13
CA TYR A 176 0.64 14.57 -10.29
C TYR A 176 0.23 15.31 -9.02
N ARG A 177 0.18 14.65 -7.84
CA ARG A 177 -0.28 15.31 -6.63
C ARG A 177 0.72 16.32 -6.10
N GLU A 178 1.99 15.95 -6.03
CA GLU A 178 3.09 16.80 -5.56
C GLU A 178 3.62 17.75 -6.64
N ASN A 179 3.20 17.59 -7.90
CA ASN A 179 3.57 18.47 -8.99
C ASN A 179 2.64 19.70 -9.03
N PRO A 180 3.12 20.91 -8.72
CA PRO A 180 2.27 22.11 -8.66
C PRO A 180 1.68 22.50 -10.02
N ASP A 181 2.28 22.09 -11.12
CA ASP A 181 1.81 22.37 -12.48
C ASP A 181 0.70 21.39 -12.93
N SER A 182 0.47 20.32 -12.17
CA SER A 182 -0.58 19.34 -12.47
C SER A 182 -1.95 19.83 -12.01
N VAL A 183 -2.98 19.58 -12.84
CA VAL A 183 -4.39 19.81 -12.45
C VAL A 183 -4.81 18.99 -11.22
N VAL A 184 -4.15 17.90 -10.94
CA VAL A 184 -4.41 17.01 -9.79
C VAL A 184 -3.98 17.65 -8.48
N SER A 185 -2.94 18.50 -8.48
CA SER A 185 -2.47 19.18 -7.27
C SER A 185 -3.55 20.11 -6.67
N SER A 186 -4.46 20.60 -7.50
CA SER A 186 -5.57 21.48 -7.08
C SER A 186 -6.79 20.75 -6.48
N LEU A 187 -6.82 19.41 -6.54
CA LEU A 187 -7.93 18.63 -5.98
C LEU A 187 -7.97 18.72 -4.46
N SER A 188 -9.16 18.73 -3.89
CA SER A 188 -9.33 18.52 -2.46
C SER A 188 -8.81 17.13 -2.05
N ARG A 189 -8.60 16.92 -0.74
CA ARG A 189 -8.16 15.63 -0.22
C ARG A 189 -9.14 14.50 -0.58
N GLY A 190 -10.46 14.77 -0.53
CA GLY A 190 -11.48 13.77 -0.86
C GLY A 190 -11.52 13.45 -2.36
N GLU A 191 -11.45 14.45 -3.22
CA GLU A 191 -11.41 14.25 -4.67
C GLU A 191 -10.15 13.50 -5.09
N TYR A 192 -9.00 13.86 -4.55
CA TYR A 192 -7.75 13.12 -4.80
C TYR A 192 -7.82 11.67 -4.33
N TYR A 193 -8.40 11.42 -3.14
CA TYR A 193 -8.61 10.06 -2.65
C TYR A 193 -9.44 9.23 -3.63
N ILE A 194 -10.59 9.73 -4.08
CA ILE A 194 -11.44 9.04 -5.04
C ILE A 194 -10.69 8.77 -6.36
N LEU A 195 -9.98 9.78 -6.87
CA LEU A 195 -9.22 9.64 -8.12
C LEU A 195 -8.14 8.56 -8.00
N LYS A 196 -7.26 8.64 -7.00
CA LYS A 196 -6.14 7.70 -6.86
C LYS A 196 -6.58 6.25 -6.67
N GLU A 197 -7.62 6.02 -5.85
CA GLU A 197 -8.17 4.67 -5.63
C GLU A 197 -8.87 4.15 -6.90
N SER A 198 -9.46 5.04 -7.71
CA SER A 198 -10.12 4.62 -8.94
C SER A 198 -9.15 4.32 -10.09
N LEU A 199 -7.95 4.88 -10.07
CA LEU A 199 -6.91 4.61 -11.08
C LEU A 199 -6.39 3.18 -11.03
N THR A 200 -6.52 2.50 -9.90
CA THR A 200 -6.17 1.07 -9.78
C THR A 200 -7.07 0.17 -10.64
N ALA A 201 -8.12 0.71 -11.27
CA ALA A 201 -8.87 0.01 -12.33
C ALA A 201 -8.00 -0.38 -13.54
N LEU A 202 -6.84 0.25 -13.71
CA LEU A 202 -5.87 -0.14 -14.74
C LEU A 202 -5.07 -1.40 -14.38
N LEU A 203 -5.15 -1.89 -13.15
CA LEU A 203 -4.63 -3.17 -12.70
C LEU A 203 -5.69 -4.27 -12.97
N ASP A 204 -6.02 -4.45 -14.22
CA ASP A 204 -7.07 -5.32 -14.72
C ASP A 204 -6.54 -6.72 -15.15
N GLU A 205 -7.36 -7.50 -15.80
CA GLU A 205 -7.04 -8.84 -16.30
C GLU A 205 -5.85 -8.86 -17.28
N SER A 206 -5.50 -7.74 -17.89
CA SER A 206 -4.33 -7.63 -18.79
C SER A 206 -2.97 -7.77 -18.06
N TRP A 207 -2.99 -7.77 -16.74
CA TRP A 207 -1.80 -7.97 -15.92
C TRP A 207 -1.47 -9.45 -15.64
N GLU A 208 -2.26 -10.40 -16.14
CA GLU A 208 -1.86 -11.80 -16.12
C GLU A 208 -0.59 -12.04 -16.97
N PRO A 209 0.36 -12.86 -16.54
CA PRO A 209 0.41 -13.64 -15.28
C PRO A 209 1.10 -12.91 -14.11
N ILE A 210 1.30 -11.60 -14.19
CA ILE A 210 1.97 -10.84 -13.13
C ILE A 210 1.12 -10.83 -11.86
N MET A 211 -0.13 -10.37 -11.99
CA MET A 211 -1.11 -10.39 -10.90
C MET A 211 -1.88 -11.68 -10.88
N THR A 212 -2.28 -12.08 -9.68
CA THR A 212 -3.15 -13.25 -9.48
C THR A 212 -4.62 -12.89 -9.64
N LEU A 213 -5.00 -11.68 -9.20
CA LEU A 213 -6.35 -11.16 -9.31
C LEU A 213 -6.32 -9.70 -9.77
N PRO A 214 -7.25 -9.30 -10.65
CA PRO A 214 -7.45 -7.89 -10.98
C PRO A 214 -7.81 -7.09 -9.72
N ASP A 215 -7.43 -5.82 -9.70
CA ASP A 215 -7.81 -4.95 -8.60
C ASP A 215 -9.31 -4.64 -8.64
N ALA A 216 -10.05 -5.17 -7.66
CA ALA A 216 -11.48 -4.95 -7.47
C ALA A 216 -11.79 -4.04 -6.26
N SER A 217 -10.79 -3.31 -5.77
CA SER A 217 -10.92 -2.41 -4.63
C SER A 217 -11.99 -1.33 -4.88
N TYR A 218 -12.63 -0.90 -3.81
CA TYR A 218 -13.56 0.24 -3.80
C TYR A 218 -14.76 0.10 -4.76
N PRO A 219 -15.65 -0.87 -4.53
CA PRO A 219 -16.85 -1.07 -5.36
C PRO A 219 -17.77 0.18 -5.38
N GLU A 220 -17.70 1.04 -4.37
CA GLU A 220 -18.40 2.33 -4.33
C GLU A 220 -17.93 3.32 -5.41
N PHE A 221 -16.75 3.12 -5.98
CA PHE A 221 -16.21 3.95 -7.07
C PHE A 221 -16.33 3.26 -8.45
N GLN A 222 -17.03 2.14 -8.55
CA GLN A 222 -17.01 1.30 -9.75
C GLN A 222 -17.40 2.05 -11.03
N ASP A 223 -18.40 2.92 -10.97
CA ASP A 223 -18.81 3.73 -12.14
C ASP A 223 -17.70 4.68 -12.59
N PHE A 224 -16.95 5.25 -11.65
CA PHE A 224 -15.85 6.14 -11.96
C PHE A 224 -14.63 5.34 -12.47
N ARG A 225 -14.34 4.21 -11.87
CA ARG A 225 -13.31 3.26 -12.32
C ARG A 225 -13.54 2.85 -13.77
N ASN A 226 -14.77 2.49 -14.13
CA ASN A 226 -15.14 2.11 -15.51
C ASN A 226 -14.90 3.25 -16.49
N LYS A 227 -15.23 4.48 -16.14
CA LYS A 227 -14.98 5.66 -16.99
C LYS A 227 -13.48 5.90 -17.21
N LEU A 228 -12.67 5.79 -16.16
CA LEU A 228 -11.22 5.94 -16.27
C LEU A 228 -10.61 4.84 -17.16
N HIS A 229 -11.00 3.60 -16.94
CA HIS A 229 -10.56 2.47 -17.74
C HIS A 229 -10.95 2.60 -19.21
N GLU A 230 -12.20 2.99 -19.50
CA GLU A 230 -12.66 3.23 -20.86
C GLU A 230 -11.91 4.40 -21.54
N HIS A 231 -11.61 5.47 -20.80
CA HIS A 231 -10.84 6.59 -21.31
C HIS A 231 -9.41 6.19 -21.65
N TYR A 232 -8.74 5.44 -20.76
CA TYR A 232 -7.38 4.97 -20.97
C TYR A 232 -7.31 3.98 -22.15
N SER A 233 -8.24 3.04 -22.25
CA SER A 233 -8.28 2.04 -23.33
C SER A 233 -8.39 2.66 -24.73
N LYS A 234 -8.93 3.88 -24.84
CA LYS A 234 -9.05 4.60 -26.13
C LYS A 234 -7.79 5.37 -26.47
N ASN A 235 -7.08 5.87 -25.49
CA ASN A 235 -6.01 6.85 -25.68
C ASN A 235 -4.62 6.29 -25.40
N HIS A 236 -4.51 5.33 -24.48
CA HIS A 236 -3.24 4.77 -23.95
C HIS A 236 -2.24 5.88 -23.54
N ASP A 237 -2.73 6.94 -22.90
CA ASP A 237 -1.99 8.14 -22.52
C ASP A 237 -2.37 8.47 -21.07
N PHE A 238 -1.44 8.24 -20.17
CA PHE A 238 -1.69 8.36 -18.73
C PHE A 238 -1.82 9.81 -18.29
N ASP A 239 -1.09 10.75 -18.92
CA ASP A 239 -1.22 12.18 -18.61
C ASP A 239 -2.63 12.69 -18.94
N LYS A 240 -3.14 12.30 -20.12
CA LYS A 240 -4.53 12.63 -20.50
C LYS A 240 -5.56 11.98 -19.59
N LEU A 241 -5.30 10.74 -19.14
CA LEU A 241 -6.16 10.10 -18.17
C LEU A 241 -6.19 10.88 -16.86
N MET A 242 -5.05 11.36 -16.36
CA MET A 242 -4.96 12.14 -15.14
C MET A 242 -5.72 13.47 -15.26
N GLU A 243 -5.58 14.16 -16.40
CA GLU A 243 -6.34 15.38 -16.68
C GLU A 243 -7.85 15.12 -16.75
N TYR A 244 -8.25 14.05 -17.42
CA TYR A 244 -9.66 13.64 -17.53
C TYR A 244 -10.21 13.29 -16.14
N GLY A 245 -9.54 12.44 -15.40
CA GLY A 245 -9.96 12.01 -14.07
C GLY A 245 -10.07 13.17 -13.09
N ALA A 246 -9.13 14.12 -13.12
CA ALA A 246 -9.18 15.32 -12.28
C ALA A 246 -10.37 16.25 -12.60
N LYS A 247 -10.85 16.26 -13.84
CA LYS A 247 -12.05 17.00 -14.22
C LYS A 247 -13.33 16.28 -13.79
N GLU A 248 -13.39 14.98 -14.06
CA GLU A 248 -14.57 14.15 -13.77
C GLU A 248 -14.82 13.96 -12.27
N VAL A 249 -13.76 13.81 -11.45
CA VAL A 249 -13.92 13.59 -10.00
C VAL A 249 -14.59 14.76 -9.30
N LYS A 250 -14.42 15.99 -9.78
CA LYS A 250 -15.10 17.20 -9.25
C LYS A 250 -16.61 17.14 -9.39
N ASN A 251 -17.09 16.40 -10.38
CA ASN A 251 -18.52 16.21 -10.66
C ASN A 251 -19.06 14.89 -10.09
N TYR A 252 -18.17 14.05 -9.58
CA TYR A 252 -18.54 12.74 -9.02
C TYR A 252 -19.18 12.92 -7.64
N LYS A 253 -20.43 12.49 -7.51
CA LYS A 253 -21.17 12.49 -6.25
C LYS A 253 -21.26 11.06 -5.76
N MET A 254 -20.75 10.82 -4.55
CA MET A 254 -20.99 9.59 -3.80
C MET A 254 -22.44 9.51 -3.35
#